data_6c8a2a1a5dac8ffd95e9fb49a7a450ec
#
_entry.id   6c8a2a1a5dac8ffd95e9fb49a7a450ec
#
_cell.length_a   1.000
_cell.length_b   1.000
_cell.length_c   1.000
_cell.angle_alpha   90.00
_cell.angle_beta   90.00
_cell.angle_gamma   90.00
#
_symmetry.space_group_name_H-M   'P 1'
#
loop_
_entity.id
_entity.type
_entity.pdbx_description
1 polymer ?
#
loop_
_entity_poly.entity_id
_entity_poly.type
_entity_poly.pdbx_seq_one_letter_code
_entity_poly.pdbx_strand_id
1 'polypeptide(L)'
;LNQLLRTHYRVKLANSGQRGLELATLAPPDLILLDIMMPEMDGYEVCARLKANPETSSIPVIFLTAMQDTTNKTRGFEAGAVDYITKPFHVAEVKARIQTHLMLEEMKAQLRAQNVLLEQKVEEKTAELQQMLNGSICSMAQMVEIRDPYTAGHQQRVALLACAIAEKMGLSAHIIEGIRIA
;
A
#
# COMPACT_ATOMS: atom_id res chain seq x y z
N LEU A 1 19.36 28.22 -4.52
CA LEU A 1 18.72 27.06 -3.94
C LEU A 1 19.52 25.78 -4.16
N ASN A 2 19.88 25.48 -5.42
CA ASN A 2 20.62 24.26 -5.77
C ASN A 2 21.90 24.05 -4.94
N GLN A 3 22.78 25.05 -4.85
CA GLN A 3 24.01 24.95 -4.06
C GLN A 3 23.76 24.65 -2.58
N LEU A 4 22.69 25.20 -2.02
CA LEU A 4 22.33 25.04 -0.61
C LEU A 4 21.71 23.66 -0.32
N LEU A 5 20.97 23.10 -1.26
CA LEU A 5 20.39 21.77 -1.10
C LEU A 5 21.42 20.66 -1.31
N ARG A 6 22.41 20.84 -2.16
CA ARG A 6 23.47 19.86 -2.42
C ARG A 6 24.33 19.50 -1.21
N THR A 7 24.34 20.34 -0.17
CA THR A 7 25.05 20.04 1.08
C THR A 7 24.38 18.95 1.91
N HIS A 8 23.08 18.68 1.65
CA HIS A 8 22.27 17.75 2.46
C HIS A 8 21.56 16.68 1.62
N TYR A 9 21.39 16.92 0.32
CA TYR A 9 20.62 16.07 -0.59
C TYR A 9 21.39 15.82 -1.89
N ARG A 10 21.12 14.68 -2.50
CA ARG A 10 21.57 14.37 -3.86
C ARG A 10 20.63 15.04 -4.87
N VAL A 11 20.99 16.21 -5.37
CA VAL A 11 20.13 17.03 -6.22
C VAL A 11 20.38 16.73 -7.70
N LYS A 12 19.33 16.40 -8.44
CA LYS A 12 19.27 16.36 -9.90
C LYS A 12 18.55 17.60 -10.39
N LEU A 13 18.97 18.14 -11.52
CA LEU A 13 18.39 19.33 -12.13
C LEU A 13 17.85 19.01 -13.52
N ALA A 14 16.64 19.50 -13.78
CA ALA A 14 16.05 19.56 -15.10
C ALA A 14 15.81 21.03 -15.48
N ASN A 15 16.09 21.38 -16.71
CA ASN A 15 15.93 22.73 -17.27
C ASN A 15 14.63 22.89 -18.06
N SER A 16 13.82 21.84 -18.19
CA SER A 16 12.51 21.85 -18.83
C SER A 16 11.59 20.79 -18.20
N GLY A 17 10.27 20.95 -18.37
CA GLY A 17 9.27 20.00 -17.90
C GLY A 17 9.48 18.62 -18.50
N GLN A 18 9.72 18.53 -19.81
CA GLN A 18 9.97 17.28 -20.52
C GLN A 18 11.18 16.53 -19.93
N ARG A 19 12.29 17.25 -19.73
CA ARG A 19 13.50 16.66 -19.13
C ARG A 19 13.29 16.23 -17.69
N GLY A 20 12.45 16.94 -16.94
CA GLY A 20 12.04 16.56 -15.58
C GLY A 20 11.30 15.24 -15.54
N LEU A 21 10.33 15.04 -16.45
CA LEU A 21 9.57 13.80 -16.59
C LEU A 21 10.46 12.61 -16.93
N GLU A 22 11.35 12.76 -17.90
CA GLU A 22 12.31 11.72 -18.30
C GLU A 22 13.22 11.31 -17.13
N LEU A 23 13.78 12.29 -16.41
CA LEU A 23 14.64 12.02 -15.27
C LEU A 23 13.90 11.36 -14.11
N ALA A 24 12.64 11.74 -13.87
CA ALA A 24 11.82 11.15 -12.83
C ALA A 24 11.48 9.69 -13.11
N THR A 25 11.23 9.33 -14.37
CA THR A 25 10.98 7.94 -14.79
C THR A 25 12.25 7.11 -14.79
N LEU A 26 13.34 7.64 -15.37
CA LEU A 26 14.61 6.89 -15.48
C LEU A 26 15.27 6.60 -14.11
N ALA A 27 15.16 7.53 -13.19
CA ALA A 27 15.76 7.42 -11.87
C ALA A 27 14.89 8.21 -10.85
N PRO A 28 13.80 7.59 -10.36
CA PRO A 28 12.82 8.23 -9.49
C PRO A 28 13.48 8.91 -8.27
N PRO A 29 13.20 10.20 -8.02
CA PRO A 29 13.67 10.89 -6.82
C PRO A 29 12.70 10.67 -5.66
N ASP A 30 13.19 10.89 -4.43
CA ASP A 30 12.36 10.84 -3.23
C ASP A 30 11.41 12.03 -3.10
N LEU A 31 11.69 13.17 -3.80
CA LEU A 31 10.88 14.37 -3.81
C LEU A 31 11.22 15.25 -5.02
N ILE A 32 10.22 15.95 -5.56
CA ILE A 32 10.38 16.89 -6.67
C ILE A 32 10.02 18.30 -6.19
N LEU A 33 10.93 19.26 -6.40
CA LEU A 33 10.64 20.69 -6.36
C LEU A 33 10.35 21.16 -7.78
N LEU A 34 9.15 21.66 -8.04
CA LEU A 34 8.69 21.96 -9.38
C LEU A 34 8.28 23.43 -9.50
N ASP A 35 8.94 24.17 -10.37
CA ASP A 35 8.50 25.53 -10.70
C ASP A 35 7.20 25.48 -11.50
N ILE A 36 6.26 26.35 -11.18
CA ILE A 36 5.01 26.47 -11.93
C ILE A 36 5.26 27.17 -13.26
N MET A 37 6.05 28.25 -13.24
CA MET A 37 6.29 29.10 -14.40
C MET A 37 7.48 28.57 -15.21
N MET A 38 7.23 27.69 -16.13
CA MET A 38 8.22 27.16 -17.06
C MET A 38 7.78 27.35 -18.52
N PRO A 39 8.74 27.54 -19.47
CA PRO A 39 8.41 27.62 -20.88
C PRO A 39 7.93 26.27 -21.42
N GLU A 40 7.14 26.28 -22.49
CA GLU A 40 6.61 25.14 -23.24
C GLU A 40 5.58 24.29 -22.45
N MET A 41 5.91 23.85 -21.25
CA MET A 41 5.06 23.03 -20.39
C MET A 41 5.07 23.60 -18.97
N ASP A 42 3.90 23.99 -18.46
CA ASP A 42 3.80 24.53 -17.09
C ASP A 42 3.95 23.44 -16.02
N GLY A 43 4.23 23.86 -14.78
CA GLY A 43 4.44 22.92 -13.67
C GLY A 43 3.19 22.08 -13.36
N TYR A 44 1.98 22.58 -13.61
CA TYR A 44 0.75 21.83 -13.38
C TYR A 44 0.64 20.65 -14.33
N GLU A 45 0.95 20.86 -15.60
CA GLU A 45 0.95 19.80 -16.61
C GLU A 45 2.02 18.73 -16.30
N VAL A 46 3.22 19.16 -15.90
CA VAL A 46 4.28 18.23 -15.45
C VAL A 46 3.79 17.41 -14.26
N CYS A 47 3.20 18.04 -13.25
CA CYS A 47 2.67 17.36 -12.08
C CYS A 47 1.59 16.35 -12.44
N ALA A 48 0.61 16.74 -13.26
CA ALA A 48 -0.45 15.86 -13.72
C ALA A 48 0.09 14.62 -14.46
N ARG A 49 1.10 14.80 -15.33
CA ARG A 49 1.76 13.68 -16.03
C ARG A 49 2.53 12.76 -15.07
N LEU A 50 3.25 13.32 -14.07
CA LEU A 50 3.89 12.54 -13.03
C LEU A 50 2.88 11.71 -12.23
N LYS A 51 1.73 12.28 -11.89
CA LYS A 51 0.68 11.63 -11.11
C LYS A 51 -0.13 10.60 -11.92
N ALA A 52 -0.19 10.74 -13.22
CA ALA A 52 -0.82 9.77 -14.12
C ALA A 52 0.06 8.52 -14.38
N ASN A 53 1.36 8.60 -14.17
CA ASN A 53 2.28 7.48 -14.38
C ASN A 53 2.46 6.67 -13.07
N PRO A 54 2.14 5.37 -13.04
CA PRO A 54 2.28 4.52 -11.85
C PRO A 54 3.68 4.53 -11.21
N GLU A 55 4.74 4.66 -12.02
CA GLU A 55 6.13 4.67 -11.54
C GLU A 55 6.52 5.96 -10.81
N THR A 56 5.83 7.07 -11.09
CA THR A 56 6.14 8.39 -10.52
C THR A 56 5.01 8.98 -9.69
N SER A 57 3.82 8.37 -9.70
CA SER A 57 2.61 8.88 -9.02
C SER A 57 2.79 9.04 -7.51
N SER A 58 3.58 8.18 -6.87
CA SER A 58 3.85 8.23 -5.43
C SER A 58 4.84 9.32 -5.03
N ILE A 59 5.64 9.86 -5.97
CA ILE A 59 6.67 10.86 -5.66
C ILE A 59 6.02 12.16 -5.19
N PRO A 60 6.35 12.70 -4.00
CA PRO A 60 5.81 13.97 -3.54
C PRO A 60 6.35 15.13 -4.40
N VAL A 61 5.43 16.00 -4.85
CA VAL A 61 5.74 17.19 -5.64
C VAL A 61 5.42 18.42 -4.81
N ILE A 62 6.39 19.30 -4.62
CA ILE A 62 6.24 20.61 -3.98
C ILE A 62 6.39 21.68 -5.05
N PHE A 63 5.36 22.52 -5.22
CA PHE A 63 5.44 23.62 -6.16
C PHE A 63 6.27 24.79 -5.64
N LEU A 64 7.03 25.41 -6.53
CA LEU A 64 7.64 26.72 -6.34
C LEU A 64 6.80 27.76 -7.08
N THR A 65 6.16 28.70 -6.34
CA THR A 65 5.18 29.63 -6.90
C THR A 65 5.52 31.11 -6.61
N ALA A 66 5.02 32.03 -7.40
CA ALA A 66 5.10 33.45 -7.09
C ALA A 66 3.99 33.85 -6.07
N MET A 67 4.24 34.87 -5.28
CA MET A 67 3.44 35.30 -4.11
C MET A 67 1.99 35.72 -4.44
N GLN A 68 1.64 36.00 -5.71
CA GLN A 68 0.35 36.57 -6.13
C GLN A 68 -0.73 35.55 -6.51
N ASP A 69 -0.45 34.25 -6.42
CA ASP A 69 -1.30 33.20 -6.99
C ASP A 69 -2.16 32.46 -5.94
N THR A 70 -3.03 33.17 -5.24
CA THR A 70 -3.99 32.52 -4.32
C THR A 70 -5.01 31.63 -5.04
N THR A 71 -5.40 32.00 -6.26
CA THR A 71 -6.32 31.21 -7.11
C THR A 71 -5.68 29.93 -7.64
N ASN A 72 -4.35 29.89 -7.76
CA ASN A 72 -3.59 28.75 -8.28
C ASN A 72 -3.23 27.69 -7.22
N LYS A 73 -3.41 27.98 -5.93
CA LYS A 73 -3.14 27.00 -4.86
C LYS A 73 -4.10 25.82 -4.92
N THR A 74 -5.39 26.07 -5.14
CA THR A 74 -6.40 25.02 -5.31
C THR A 74 -6.08 24.15 -6.51
N ARG A 75 -5.74 24.75 -7.65
CA ARG A 75 -5.32 24.04 -8.86
C ARG A 75 -4.07 23.18 -8.64
N GLY A 76 -3.15 23.62 -7.80
CA GLY A 76 -1.94 22.87 -7.45
C GLY A 76 -2.25 21.58 -6.71
N PHE A 77 -3.13 21.63 -5.72
CA PHE A 77 -3.58 20.45 -4.98
C PHE A 77 -4.43 19.51 -5.86
N GLU A 78 -5.27 20.07 -6.72
CA GLU A 78 -6.03 19.29 -7.73
C GLU A 78 -5.12 18.56 -8.71
N ALA A 79 -3.96 19.14 -9.06
CA ALA A 79 -2.94 18.48 -9.86
C ALA A 79 -2.16 17.39 -9.11
N GLY A 80 -2.40 17.20 -7.81
CA GLY A 80 -1.80 16.15 -6.97
C GLY A 80 -0.50 16.54 -6.29
N ALA A 81 -0.15 17.83 -6.21
CA ALA A 81 0.98 18.29 -5.41
C ALA A 81 0.66 18.17 -3.90
N VAL A 82 1.70 17.92 -3.11
CA VAL A 82 1.58 17.76 -1.65
C VAL A 82 1.76 19.06 -0.88
N ASP A 83 2.43 20.06 -1.48
CA ASP A 83 2.71 21.35 -0.86
C ASP A 83 3.15 22.39 -1.89
N TYR A 84 3.34 23.65 -1.44
CA TYR A 84 3.87 24.74 -2.25
C TYR A 84 4.80 25.63 -1.42
N ILE A 85 5.76 26.30 -2.08
CA ILE A 85 6.69 27.26 -1.49
C ILE A 85 6.64 28.54 -2.32
N THR A 86 6.39 29.67 -1.67
CA THR A 86 6.30 30.97 -2.35
C THR A 86 7.68 31.60 -2.54
N LYS A 87 7.92 32.18 -3.73
CA LYS A 87 9.09 32.99 -4.02
C LYS A 87 8.87 34.46 -3.54
N PRO A 88 9.85 35.15 -2.94
CA PRO A 88 11.17 34.65 -2.58
C PRO A 88 11.11 33.73 -1.37
N PHE A 89 11.82 32.60 -1.44
CA PHE A 89 11.81 31.59 -0.40
C PHE A 89 13.02 31.69 0.55
N HIS A 90 12.80 31.39 1.81
CA HIS A 90 13.86 31.21 2.78
C HIS A 90 14.36 29.77 2.78
N VAL A 91 15.69 29.60 2.82
CA VAL A 91 16.32 28.26 2.78
C VAL A 91 15.84 27.37 3.91
N ALA A 92 15.63 27.93 5.09
CA ALA A 92 15.12 27.21 6.26
C ALA A 92 13.72 26.65 6.02
N GLU A 93 12.82 27.41 5.37
CA GLU A 93 11.48 26.96 5.01
C GLU A 93 11.53 25.83 4.00
N VAL A 94 12.30 25.97 2.93
CA VAL A 94 12.46 24.93 1.92
C VAL A 94 12.95 23.63 2.54
N LYS A 95 13.97 23.68 3.40
CA LYS A 95 14.50 22.50 4.11
C LYS A 95 13.46 21.86 4.99
N ALA A 96 12.74 22.64 5.80
CA ALA A 96 11.73 22.12 6.71
C ALA A 96 10.61 21.39 5.95
N ARG A 97 10.10 21.95 4.84
CA ARG A 97 9.07 21.32 4.01
C ARG A 97 9.57 20.04 3.34
N ILE A 98 10.78 20.06 2.78
CA ILE A 98 11.40 18.84 2.21
C ILE A 98 11.50 17.75 3.27
N GLN A 99 12.05 18.07 4.44
CA GLN A 99 12.20 17.10 5.54
C GLN A 99 10.85 16.52 5.99
N THR A 100 9.83 17.37 6.14
CA THR A 100 8.48 16.93 6.51
C THR A 100 7.93 15.93 5.52
N HIS A 101 8.01 16.22 4.22
CA HIS A 101 7.45 15.32 3.20
C HIS A 101 8.27 14.06 3.00
N LEU A 102 9.60 14.10 3.11
CA LEU A 102 10.43 12.90 3.10
C LEU A 102 10.12 12.00 4.30
N MET A 103 9.98 12.57 5.50
CA MET A 103 9.61 11.83 6.71
C MET A 103 8.21 11.21 6.58
N LEU A 104 7.24 11.94 6.01
CA LEU A 104 5.90 11.41 5.77
C LEU A 104 5.92 10.20 4.82
N GLU A 105 6.70 10.25 3.75
CA GLU A 105 6.81 9.11 2.83
C GLU A 105 7.53 7.91 3.48
N GLU A 106 8.56 8.15 4.28
CA GLU A 106 9.22 7.09 5.05
C GLU A 106 8.24 6.42 6.04
N MET A 107 7.47 7.21 6.79
CA MET A 107 6.44 6.69 7.70
C MET A 107 5.35 5.91 6.97
N LYS A 108 4.89 6.36 5.80
CA LYS A 108 3.94 5.63 4.96
C LYS A 108 4.51 4.29 4.49
N ALA A 109 5.78 4.27 4.07
CA ALA A 109 6.45 3.05 3.64
C ALA A 109 6.57 2.04 4.81
N GLN A 110 6.95 2.50 5.99
CA GLN A 110 7.01 1.68 7.21
C GLN A 110 5.64 1.11 7.58
N LEU A 111 4.59 1.95 7.55
CA LEU A 111 3.23 1.51 7.85
C LEU A 111 2.73 0.44 6.87
N ARG A 112 2.99 0.61 5.56
CA ARG A 112 2.66 -0.41 4.56
C ARG A 112 3.37 -1.74 4.82
N ALA A 113 4.66 -1.69 5.14
CA ALA A 113 5.43 -2.89 5.46
C ALA A 113 4.89 -3.59 6.73
N GLN A 114 4.51 -2.83 7.76
CA GLN A 114 3.90 -3.37 8.96
C GLN A 114 2.54 -4.01 8.70
N ASN A 115 1.70 -3.39 7.87
CA ASN A 115 0.39 -3.95 7.50
C ASN A 115 0.53 -5.29 6.79
N VAL A 116 1.44 -5.41 5.81
CA VAL A 116 1.71 -6.68 5.13
C VAL A 116 2.15 -7.77 6.12
N LEU A 117 3.04 -7.43 7.06
CA LEU A 117 3.48 -8.37 8.08
C LEU A 117 2.34 -8.79 9.03
N LEU A 118 1.46 -7.84 9.40
CA LEU A 118 0.31 -8.13 10.25
C LEU A 118 -0.70 -9.03 9.53
N GLU A 119 -0.98 -8.79 8.26
CA GLU A 119 -1.86 -9.64 7.45
C GLU A 119 -1.34 -11.08 7.40
N GLN A 120 -0.04 -11.27 7.14
CA GLN A 120 0.59 -12.59 7.16
C GLN A 120 0.46 -13.29 8.53
N LYS A 121 0.68 -12.56 9.63
CA LYS A 121 0.53 -13.11 10.98
C LYS A 121 -0.92 -13.48 11.31
N VAL A 122 -1.88 -12.69 10.87
CA VAL A 122 -3.31 -13.00 11.06
C VAL A 122 -3.67 -14.27 10.31
N GLU A 123 -3.23 -14.42 9.06
CA GLU A 123 -3.47 -15.62 8.26
C GLU A 123 -2.85 -16.87 8.93
N GLU A 124 -1.59 -16.77 9.36
CA GLU A 124 -0.89 -17.85 10.07
C GLU A 124 -1.63 -18.26 11.37
N LYS A 125 -2.01 -17.28 12.19
CA LYS A 125 -2.72 -17.55 13.45
C LYS A 125 -4.14 -18.08 13.25
N THR A 126 -4.80 -17.64 12.19
CA THR A 126 -6.12 -18.16 11.84
C THR A 126 -6.04 -19.63 11.43
N ALA A 127 -5.05 -19.99 10.61
CA ALA A 127 -4.81 -21.38 10.21
C ALA A 127 -4.45 -22.27 11.41
N GLU A 128 -3.57 -21.78 12.32
CA GLU A 128 -3.19 -22.48 13.55
C GLU A 128 -4.42 -22.74 14.47
N LEU A 129 -5.26 -21.72 14.65
CA LEU A 129 -6.49 -21.85 15.45
C LEU A 129 -7.48 -22.85 14.84
N GLN A 130 -7.66 -22.82 13.52
CA GLN A 130 -8.51 -23.79 12.84
C GLN A 130 -8.01 -25.23 13.02
N GLN A 131 -6.70 -25.42 12.91
CA GLN A 131 -6.09 -26.72 13.13
C GLN A 131 -6.28 -27.22 14.56
N MET A 132 -6.12 -26.35 15.57
CA MET A 132 -6.36 -26.68 16.98
C MET A 132 -7.84 -27.03 17.23
N LEU A 133 -8.77 -26.25 16.66
CA LEU A 133 -10.20 -26.51 16.79
C LEU A 133 -10.58 -27.87 16.17
N ASN A 134 -10.11 -28.14 14.96
CA ASN A 134 -10.37 -29.42 14.30
C ASN A 134 -9.77 -30.60 15.09
N GLY A 135 -8.56 -30.44 15.60
CA GLY A 135 -7.95 -31.46 16.49
C GLY A 135 -8.76 -31.71 17.76
N SER A 136 -9.28 -30.64 18.38
CA SER A 136 -10.12 -30.75 19.58
C SER A 136 -11.45 -31.47 19.29
N ILE A 137 -12.10 -31.10 18.20
CA ILE A 137 -13.35 -31.74 17.76
C ILE A 137 -13.14 -33.24 17.47
N CYS A 138 -12.09 -33.58 16.71
CA CYS A 138 -11.72 -34.96 16.45
C CYS A 138 -11.46 -35.76 17.74
N SER A 139 -10.76 -35.15 18.71
CA SER A 139 -10.50 -35.80 20.01
C SER A 139 -11.77 -36.03 20.81
N MET A 140 -12.70 -35.06 20.80
CA MET A 140 -14.01 -35.24 21.44
C MET A 140 -14.84 -36.32 20.76
N ALA A 141 -14.85 -36.35 19.42
CA ALA A 141 -15.56 -37.40 18.66
C ALA A 141 -15.01 -38.80 19.02
N GLN A 142 -13.68 -38.96 19.09
CA GLN A 142 -13.06 -40.23 19.50
C GLN A 142 -13.45 -40.63 20.93
N MET A 143 -13.52 -39.67 21.88
CA MET A 143 -13.97 -39.97 23.24
C MET A 143 -15.43 -40.51 23.30
N VAL A 144 -16.31 -40.00 22.45
CA VAL A 144 -17.70 -40.49 22.32
C VAL A 144 -17.70 -41.90 21.73
N GLU A 145 -16.89 -42.17 20.69
CA GLU A 145 -16.81 -43.51 20.08
C GLU A 145 -16.26 -44.58 21.04
N ILE A 146 -15.32 -44.25 21.94
CA ILE A 146 -14.77 -45.17 22.93
C ILE A 146 -15.87 -45.61 23.92
N ARG A 147 -16.87 -44.77 24.18
CA ARG A 147 -17.94 -45.04 25.16
C ARG A 147 -19.04 -45.94 24.59
N ASP A 148 -19.16 -46.05 23.27
CA ASP A 148 -20.11 -46.92 22.60
C ASP A 148 -19.42 -47.72 21.46
N PRO A 149 -18.97 -48.97 21.76
CA PRO A 149 -18.23 -49.79 20.79
C PRO A 149 -19.05 -50.15 19.54
N TYR A 150 -20.38 -50.01 19.56
CA TYR A 150 -21.26 -50.29 18.43
C TYR A 150 -21.21 -49.20 17.36
N THR A 151 -20.86 -47.99 17.74
CA THR A 151 -20.76 -46.83 16.85
C THR A 151 -19.37 -46.56 16.33
N ALA A 152 -18.34 -47.31 16.82
CA ALA A 152 -16.98 -47.14 16.42
C ALA A 152 -16.79 -47.27 14.91
N GLY A 153 -16.29 -46.19 14.27
CA GLY A 153 -16.07 -46.08 12.83
C GLY A 153 -17.36 -45.87 11.98
N HIS A 154 -18.54 -45.91 12.55
CA HIS A 154 -19.78 -45.63 11.81
C HIS A 154 -19.85 -44.13 11.44
N GLN A 155 -19.59 -43.24 12.38
CA GLN A 155 -19.62 -41.80 12.17
C GLN A 155 -18.60 -41.37 11.11
N GLN A 156 -17.36 -41.89 11.13
CA GLN A 156 -16.37 -41.63 10.12
C GLN A 156 -16.79 -42.08 8.71
N ARG A 157 -17.40 -43.27 8.60
CA ARG A 157 -17.89 -43.76 7.31
C ARG A 157 -19.05 -42.92 6.78
N VAL A 158 -19.95 -42.47 7.66
CA VAL A 158 -21.07 -41.59 7.31
C VAL A 158 -20.55 -40.22 6.87
N ALA A 159 -19.61 -39.63 7.60
CA ALA A 159 -19.00 -38.36 7.24
C ALA A 159 -18.28 -38.41 5.87
N LEU A 160 -17.49 -39.46 5.62
CA LEU A 160 -16.82 -39.67 4.32
C LEU A 160 -17.82 -39.79 3.16
N LEU A 161 -18.93 -40.55 3.36
CA LEU A 161 -19.96 -40.69 2.36
C LEU A 161 -20.70 -39.39 2.11
N ALA A 162 -21.02 -38.64 3.18
CA ALA A 162 -21.69 -37.34 3.09
C ALA A 162 -20.80 -36.30 2.37
N CYS A 163 -19.51 -36.26 2.67
CA CYS A 163 -18.55 -35.38 1.95
C CYS A 163 -18.47 -35.77 0.46
N ALA A 164 -18.37 -37.04 0.12
CA ALA A 164 -18.31 -37.48 -1.27
C ALA A 164 -19.59 -37.12 -2.06
N ILE A 165 -20.76 -37.21 -1.42
CA ILE A 165 -22.02 -36.74 -2.00
C ILE A 165 -22.02 -35.24 -2.21
N ALA A 166 -21.60 -34.48 -1.21
CA ALA A 166 -21.53 -33.02 -1.26
C ALA A 166 -20.58 -32.52 -2.36
N GLU A 167 -19.44 -33.18 -2.55
CA GLU A 167 -18.51 -32.92 -3.67
C GLU A 167 -19.18 -33.16 -5.03
N LYS A 168 -19.88 -34.26 -5.18
CA LYS A 168 -20.64 -34.59 -6.41
C LYS A 168 -21.77 -33.62 -6.69
N MET A 169 -22.37 -33.04 -5.64
CA MET A 169 -23.36 -31.98 -5.75
C MET A 169 -22.79 -30.60 -6.03
N GLY A 170 -21.46 -30.44 -6.06
CA GLY A 170 -20.80 -29.16 -6.33
C GLY A 170 -20.93 -28.14 -5.19
N LEU A 171 -21.11 -28.59 -3.95
CA LEU A 171 -21.18 -27.70 -2.78
C LEU A 171 -19.81 -27.06 -2.52
N SER A 172 -19.82 -25.87 -1.89
CA SER A 172 -18.57 -25.14 -1.60
C SER A 172 -17.70 -25.88 -0.58
N ALA A 173 -16.37 -25.68 -0.65
CA ALA A 173 -15.42 -26.29 0.27
C ALA A 173 -15.75 -26.02 1.75
N HIS A 174 -16.29 -24.83 2.06
CA HIS A 174 -16.72 -24.47 3.42
C HIS A 174 -17.87 -25.33 3.92
N ILE A 175 -18.85 -25.65 3.07
CA ILE A 175 -19.97 -26.54 3.41
C ILE A 175 -19.48 -27.97 3.59
N ILE A 176 -18.58 -28.45 2.71
CA ILE A 176 -18.01 -29.81 2.79
C ILE A 176 -17.23 -29.98 4.08
N GLU A 177 -16.45 -28.98 4.48
CA GLU A 177 -15.72 -28.99 5.75
C GLU A 177 -16.67 -29.01 6.95
N GLY A 178 -17.77 -28.25 6.92
CA GLY A 178 -18.80 -28.31 7.94
C GLY A 178 -19.44 -29.73 8.07
N ILE A 179 -19.70 -30.40 6.95
CA ILE A 179 -20.21 -31.78 6.92
C ILE A 179 -19.21 -32.78 7.49
N ARG A 180 -17.90 -32.54 7.25
CA ARG A 180 -16.81 -33.41 7.77
C ARG A 180 -16.71 -33.39 9.29
N ILE A 181 -17.05 -32.25 9.91
CA ILE A 181 -16.91 -32.00 11.35
C ILE A 181 -18.18 -32.38 12.13
N ALA A 182 -19.34 -32.32 11.48
CA ALA A 182 -20.63 -32.67 12.09
C ALA A 182 -20.81 -34.17 12.29
#